data_a7f3c79319e90169012a0657a9a38d78
#
_entry.id   a7f3c79319e90169012a0657a9a38d78
#
_cell.length_a   1.000
_cell.length_b   1.000
_cell.length_c   1.000
_cell.angle_alpha   90.00
_cell.angle_beta   90.00
_cell.angle_gamma   90.00
#
_symmetry.space_group_name_H-M   'P 1'
#
loop_
_entity.id
_entity.type
_entity.pdbx_description
1 polymer ?
#
loop_
_entity_poly.entity_id
_entity_poly.type
_entity_poly.pdbx_seq_one_letter_code
_entity_poly.pdbx_strand_id
1 'polypeptide(L)'
;MDKKTQIIAVAGKGGVGKTSLAGVIVKLLVEAYPDKKILAIDADPAVGLSTVLNVEVEKTIDDIRKEVIKNVEDGDTKTAVELLGEAKYEIMDAVVEQDGYAFIAIGRPETAGCYCKINSYLKEVITMLSDKFDYVVIDGEAGIEQINRRVMEKVTHLLLVTDASKKGCQVVQTIKKVADELVMYDRIGVIANRIPDMEVA
;
A
#
# COMPACT_ATOMS: atom_id res chain seq x y z
N MET A 1 23.42 -1.70 14.40
CA MET A 1 22.05 -2.25 14.43
C MET A 1 21.40 -1.82 13.14
N ASP A 2 21.18 -2.74 12.22
CA ASP A 2 20.44 -2.45 10.99
C ASP A 2 19.04 -2.00 11.37
N LYS A 3 18.72 -0.78 11.00
CA LYS A 3 17.46 -0.13 11.35
C LYS A 3 16.36 -0.70 10.45
N LYS A 4 15.57 -1.63 10.99
CA LYS A 4 14.46 -2.25 10.25
C LYS A 4 13.37 -1.21 9.97
N THR A 5 13.02 -1.02 8.70
CA THR A 5 11.89 -0.19 8.25
C THR A 5 10.62 -0.59 9.00
N GLN A 6 9.88 0.40 9.50
CA GLN A 6 8.57 0.19 10.12
C GLN A 6 7.48 0.33 9.06
N ILE A 7 6.79 -0.75 8.77
CA ILE A 7 5.75 -0.82 7.73
C ILE A 7 4.39 -0.95 8.42
N ILE A 8 3.54 0.03 8.22
CA ILE A 8 2.21 0.15 8.82
C ILE A 8 1.18 -0.01 7.71
N ALA A 9 0.44 -1.10 7.70
CA ALA A 9 -0.66 -1.32 6.77
C ALA A 9 -2.00 -1.06 7.45
N VAL A 10 -2.85 -0.28 6.79
CA VAL A 10 -4.21 0.03 7.23
C VAL A 10 -5.18 -0.78 6.38
N ALA A 11 -5.95 -1.66 6.99
CA ALA A 11 -6.96 -2.51 6.34
C ALA A 11 -8.26 -2.54 7.14
N GLY A 12 -9.35 -3.05 6.58
CA GLY A 12 -10.63 -3.13 7.30
C GLY A 12 -11.83 -2.96 6.39
N LYS A 13 -13.02 -2.88 6.97
CA LYS A 13 -14.29 -2.75 6.25
C LYS A 13 -14.30 -1.51 5.33
N GLY A 14 -14.99 -1.60 4.20
CA GLY A 14 -15.23 -0.44 3.34
C GLY A 14 -15.99 0.68 4.06
N GLY A 15 -15.59 1.94 3.80
CA GLY A 15 -16.28 3.13 4.32
C GLY A 15 -16.04 3.48 5.79
N VAL A 16 -15.19 2.79 6.53
CA VAL A 16 -14.90 3.08 7.95
C VAL A 16 -13.85 4.18 8.17
N GLY A 17 -13.26 4.73 7.11
CA GLY A 17 -12.28 5.83 7.19
C GLY A 17 -10.82 5.38 7.20
N LYS A 18 -10.48 4.24 6.59
CA LYS A 18 -9.10 3.75 6.45
C LYS A 18 -8.17 4.80 5.83
N THR A 19 -8.53 5.30 4.66
CA THR A 19 -7.77 6.30 3.92
C THR A 19 -7.53 7.57 4.73
N SER A 20 -8.56 8.07 5.44
CA SER A 20 -8.40 9.21 6.33
C SER A 20 -7.43 8.92 7.48
N LEU A 21 -7.52 7.74 8.08
CA LEU A 21 -6.61 7.31 9.14
C LEU A 21 -5.18 7.12 8.63
N ALA A 22 -5.00 6.55 7.44
CA ALA A 22 -3.68 6.43 6.81
C ALA A 22 -3.06 7.82 6.59
N GLY A 23 -3.82 8.78 6.06
CA GLY A 23 -3.37 10.16 5.91
C GLY A 23 -3.02 10.84 7.23
N VAL A 24 -3.81 10.63 8.29
CA VAL A 24 -3.50 11.11 9.65
C VAL A 24 -2.20 10.49 10.17
N ILE A 25 -2.00 9.18 9.99
CA ILE A 25 -0.77 8.49 10.42
C ILE A 25 0.45 9.08 9.70
N VAL A 26 0.38 9.32 8.38
CA VAL A 26 1.48 9.97 7.64
C VAL A 26 1.81 11.33 8.23
N LYS A 27 0.81 12.19 8.45
CA LYS A 27 1.01 13.53 9.03
C LYS A 27 1.60 13.48 10.44
N LEU A 28 1.10 12.60 11.30
CA LEU A 28 1.63 12.42 12.65
C LEU A 28 3.08 11.93 12.65
N LEU A 29 3.46 11.05 11.71
CA LEU A 29 4.84 10.59 11.57
C LEU A 29 5.76 11.72 11.12
N VAL A 30 5.33 12.56 10.15
CA VAL A 30 6.08 13.73 9.70
C VAL A 30 6.31 14.72 10.85
N GLU A 31 5.28 15.01 11.63
CA GLU A 31 5.37 15.92 12.77
C GLU A 31 6.26 15.38 13.90
N ALA A 32 6.08 14.08 14.23
CA ALA A 32 6.80 13.46 15.35
C ALA A 32 8.26 13.11 15.02
N TYR A 33 8.56 12.89 13.75
CA TYR A 33 9.87 12.40 13.29
C TYR A 33 10.38 13.16 12.06
N PRO A 34 10.67 14.47 12.16
CA PRO A 34 11.02 15.33 11.01
C PRO A 34 12.32 14.90 10.30
N ASP A 35 13.22 14.19 11.00
CA ASP A 35 14.49 13.69 10.44
C ASP A 35 14.35 12.29 9.81
N LYS A 36 13.14 11.72 9.75
CA LYS A 36 12.90 10.37 9.23
C LYS A 36 12.34 10.42 7.82
N LYS A 37 12.75 9.41 7.03
CA LYS A 37 12.20 9.19 5.70
C LYS A 37 10.90 8.41 5.80
N ILE A 38 9.83 8.99 5.29
CA ILE A 38 8.48 8.42 5.34
C ILE A 38 7.99 8.19 3.90
N LEU A 39 7.43 7.01 3.63
CA LEU A 39 6.79 6.67 2.36
C LEU A 39 5.30 6.39 2.61
N ALA A 40 4.43 7.04 1.87
CA ALA A 40 3.01 6.74 1.80
C ALA A 40 2.72 5.93 0.53
N ILE A 41 2.06 4.79 0.66
CA ILE A 41 1.66 3.92 -0.46
C ILE A 41 0.14 3.86 -0.51
N ASP A 42 -0.44 4.35 -1.61
CA ASP A 42 -1.87 4.18 -1.89
C ASP A 42 -2.08 2.87 -2.65
N ALA A 43 -2.58 1.85 -1.96
CA ALA A 43 -2.85 0.53 -2.52
C ALA A 43 -4.35 0.30 -2.82
N ASP A 44 -5.21 1.31 -2.61
CA ASP A 44 -6.61 1.27 -2.99
C ASP A 44 -6.77 1.61 -4.49
N PRO A 45 -7.49 0.82 -5.28
CA PRO A 45 -7.76 1.12 -6.69
C PRO A 45 -8.44 2.48 -6.94
N ALA A 46 -9.09 3.05 -5.94
CA ALA A 46 -9.73 4.36 -6.03
C ALA A 46 -8.76 5.53 -5.88
N VAL A 47 -7.49 5.26 -5.51
CA VAL A 47 -6.42 6.27 -5.30
C VAL A 47 -6.89 7.42 -4.39
N GLY A 48 -7.50 7.04 -3.26
CA GLY A 48 -8.12 8.00 -2.34
C GLY A 48 -7.14 8.72 -1.42
N LEU A 49 -6.00 8.09 -1.12
CA LEU A 49 -4.99 8.65 -0.21
C LEU A 49 -4.31 9.88 -0.83
N SER A 50 -4.13 9.91 -2.16
CA SER A 50 -3.61 11.07 -2.88
C SER A 50 -4.48 12.31 -2.66
N THR A 51 -5.82 12.13 -2.72
CA THR A 51 -6.79 13.20 -2.44
C THR A 51 -6.69 13.69 -0.99
N VAL A 52 -6.60 12.78 -0.02
CA VAL A 52 -6.49 13.11 1.42
C VAL A 52 -5.19 13.87 1.73
N LEU A 53 -4.10 13.51 1.07
CA LEU A 53 -2.79 14.12 1.25
C LEU A 53 -2.52 15.30 0.29
N ASN A 54 -3.45 15.59 -0.63
CA ASN A 54 -3.34 16.60 -1.67
C ASN A 54 -2.09 16.41 -2.54
N VAL A 55 -1.91 15.18 -3.06
CA VAL A 55 -0.80 14.79 -3.94
C VAL A 55 -1.33 14.60 -5.35
N GLU A 56 -0.69 15.22 -6.34
CA GLU A 56 -0.94 14.96 -7.75
C GLU A 56 -0.16 13.72 -8.19
N VAL A 57 -0.86 12.74 -8.75
CA VAL A 57 -0.30 11.49 -9.22
C VAL A 57 -0.34 11.46 -10.74
N GLU A 58 0.82 11.55 -11.39
CA GLU A 58 0.93 11.52 -12.85
C GLU A 58 0.92 10.08 -13.39
N LYS A 59 1.55 9.14 -12.68
CA LYS A 59 1.70 7.75 -13.11
C LYS A 59 1.58 6.81 -11.91
N THR A 60 0.82 5.72 -12.08
CA THR A 60 0.69 4.67 -11.08
C THR A 60 1.56 3.46 -11.41
N ILE A 61 1.80 2.58 -10.45
CA ILE A 61 2.50 1.29 -10.69
C ILE A 61 1.73 0.43 -11.70
N ASP A 62 0.38 0.50 -11.70
CA ASP A 62 -0.42 -0.27 -12.66
C ASP A 62 -0.30 0.28 -14.10
N ASP A 63 -0.06 1.57 -14.27
CA ASP A 63 0.21 2.15 -15.60
C ASP A 63 1.56 1.65 -16.13
N ILE A 64 2.59 1.63 -15.31
CA ILE A 64 3.90 1.04 -15.65
C ILE A 64 3.74 -0.44 -16.01
N ARG A 65 2.96 -1.17 -15.22
CA ARG A 65 2.65 -2.58 -15.49
C ARG A 65 1.99 -2.78 -16.87
N LYS A 66 1.01 -1.95 -17.21
CA LYS A 66 0.32 -2.00 -18.51
C LYS A 66 1.29 -1.76 -19.66
N GLU A 67 2.19 -0.79 -19.54
CA GLU A 67 3.20 -0.50 -20.54
C GLU A 67 4.15 -1.67 -20.76
N VAL A 68 4.65 -2.28 -19.67
CA VAL A 68 5.51 -3.48 -19.75
C VAL A 68 4.78 -4.65 -20.42
N ILE A 69 3.53 -4.90 -20.07
CA ILE A 69 2.73 -5.98 -20.67
C ILE A 69 2.53 -5.72 -22.15
N LYS A 70 2.14 -4.51 -22.53
CA LYS A 70 1.94 -4.13 -23.94
C LYS A 70 3.20 -4.33 -24.76
N ASN A 71 4.36 -3.90 -24.28
CA ASN A 71 5.63 -4.08 -24.97
C ASN A 71 5.98 -5.56 -25.17
N VAL A 72 5.67 -6.40 -24.19
CA VAL A 72 5.86 -7.86 -24.30
C VAL A 72 4.89 -8.48 -25.33
N GLU A 73 3.63 -8.06 -25.36
CA GLU A 73 2.61 -8.55 -26.31
C GLU A 73 2.84 -8.09 -27.74
N ASP A 74 3.32 -6.85 -27.94
CA ASP A 74 3.64 -6.26 -29.23
C ASP A 74 4.94 -6.87 -29.83
N GLY A 75 5.61 -7.76 -29.10
CA GLY A 75 6.83 -8.46 -29.59
C GLY A 75 8.03 -7.54 -29.66
N ASP A 76 8.16 -6.59 -28.73
CA ASP A 76 9.34 -5.73 -28.64
C ASP A 76 10.61 -6.61 -28.62
N THR A 77 11.59 -6.23 -29.44
CA THR A 77 12.88 -6.93 -29.56
C THR A 77 13.74 -6.84 -28.30
N LYS A 78 13.34 -5.98 -27.35
CA LYS A 78 13.98 -5.91 -26.03
C LYS A 78 13.80 -7.20 -25.26
N THR A 79 14.85 -7.60 -24.60
CA THR A 79 14.76 -8.76 -23.69
C THR A 79 13.84 -8.44 -22.50
N ALA A 80 13.20 -9.47 -21.94
CA ALA A 80 12.39 -9.29 -20.72
C ALA A 80 13.18 -8.64 -19.57
N VAL A 81 14.49 -8.83 -19.51
CA VAL A 81 15.39 -8.24 -18.52
C VAL A 81 15.51 -6.73 -18.71
N GLU A 82 15.63 -6.26 -19.96
CA GLU A 82 15.68 -4.83 -20.27
C GLU A 82 14.38 -4.12 -19.93
N LEU A 83 13.23 -4.69 -20.33
CA LEU A 83 11.90 -4.15 -20.00
C LEU A 83 11.67 -4.06 -18.48
N LEU A 84 12.09 -5.07 -17.74
CA LEU A 84 12.00 -5.05 -16.27
C LEU A 84 12.99 -4.05 -15.65
N GLY A 85 14.16 -3.85 -16.26
CA GLY A 85 15.11 -2.81 -15.84
C GLY A 85 14.52 -1.41 -16.02
N GLU A 86 13.89 -1.14 -17.16
CA GLU A 86 13.20 0.13 -17.43
C GLU A 86 12.05 0.36 -16.40
N ALA A 87 11.21 -0.64 -16.14
CA ALA A 87 10.14 -0.55 -15.16
C ALA A 87 10.64 -0.15 -13.77
N LYS A 88 11.85 -0.55 -13.37
CA LYS A 88 12.45 -0.12 -12.10
C LYS A 88 12.70 1.38 -12.07
N TYR A 89 13.24 1.95 -13.13
CA TYR A 89 13.45 3.40 -13.22
C TYR A 89 12.12 4.16 -13.22
N GLU A 90 11.14 3.68 -13.97
CA GLU A 90 9.82 4.28 -14.03
C GLU A 90 9.10 4.26 -12.67
N ILE A 91 9.27 3.20 -11.87
CA ILE A 91 8.76 3.16 -10.49
C ILE A 91 9.43 4.23 -9.63
N MET A 92 10.75 4.45 -9.80
CA MET A 92 11.45 5.49 -9.06
C MET A 92 10.97 6.89 -9.47
N ASP A 93 10.69 7.10 -10.76
CA ASP A 93 10.16 8.37 -11.29
C ASP A 93 8.69 8.60 -10.91
N ALA A 94 7.91 7.53 -10.68
CA ALA A 94 6.53 7.62 -10.20
C ALA A 94 6.43 7.99 -8.71
N VAL A 95 7.53 8.04 -7.98
CA VAL A 95 7.55 8.51 -6.58
C VAL A 95 7.42 10.03 -6.55
N VAL A 96 6.37 10.52 -5.92
CA VAL A 96 6.12 11.96 -5.73
C VAL A 96 6.72 12.40 -4.40
N GLU A 97 7.69 13.31 -4.43
CA GLU A 97 8.27 13.90 -3.22
C GLU A 97 7.38 15.03 -2.70
N GLN A 98 7.12 15.01 -1.40
CA GLN A 98 6.33 15.99 -0.67
C GLN A 98 7.12 16.51 0.54
N ASP A 99 6.62 17.56 1.18
CA ASP A 99 7.25 18.10 2.39
C ASP A 99 7.17 17.08 3.54
N GLY A 100 8.32 16.49 3.86
CA GLY A 100 8.49 15.50 4.92
C GLY A 100 8.14 14.04 4.58
N TYR A 101 7.63 13.73 3.39
CA TYR A 101 7.36 12.35 2.98
C TYR A 101 7.43 12.17 1.45
N ALA A 102 7.53 10.92 1.00
CA ALA A 102 7.34 10.52 -0.39
C ALA A 102 6.01 9.77 -0.55
N PHE A 103 5.46 9.79 -1.75
CA PHE A 103 4.19 9.15 -2.07
C PHE A 103 4.28 8.31 -3.33
N ILE A 104 3.59 7.17 -3.37
CA ILE A 104 3.42 6.35 -4.57
C ILE A 104 2.03 5.72 -4.60
N ALA A 105 1.41 5.67 -5.79
CA ALA A 105 0.12 5.03 -6.01
C ALA A 105 0.26 3.71 -6.76
N ILE A 106 -0.41 2.66 -6.29
CA ILE A 106 -0.43 1.36 -6.96
C ILE A 106 -1.37 1.37 -8.17
N GLY A 107 -2.53 2.01 -8.05
CA GLY A 107 -3.52 2.10 -9.12
C GLY A 107 -4.43 0.88 -9.24
N ARG A 108 -5.28 0.87 -10.26
CA ARG A 108 -6.32 -0.12 -10.48
C ARG A 108 -5.95 -1.15 -11.56
N PRO A 109 -5.95 -2.44 -11.26
CA PRO A 109 -5.71 -3.47 -12.27
C PRO A 109 -6.94 -3.61 -13.16
N GLU A 110 -6.82 -3.21 -14.40
CA GLU A 110 -7.91 -3.32 -15.37
C GLU A 110 -7.78 -4.53 -16.30
N THR A 111 -6.62 -5.20 -16.35
CA THR A 111 -6.38 -6.31 -17.25
C THR A 111 -6.58 -7.68 -16.62
N ALA A 112 -7.46 -8.47 -17.22
CA ALA A 112 -7.54 -9.90 -16.96
C ALA A 112 -6.34 -10.59 -17.60
N GLY A 113 -5.51 -11.25 -16.81
CA GLY A 113 -4.35 -12.00 -17.26
C GLY A 113 -3.45 -12.38 -16.10
N CYS A 114 -2.86 -13.57 -16.14
CA CYS A 114 -1.93 -14.03 -15.10
C CYS A 114 -0.50 -13.63 -15.46
N TYR A 115 -0.17 -12.36 -15.30
CA TYR A 115 1.21 -11.85 -15.46
C TYR A 115 1.99 -11.96 -14.12
N CYS A 116 1.99 -13.18 -13.54
CA CYS A 116 2.52 -13.40 -12.20
C CYS A 116 3.98 -12.97 -12.05
N LYS A 117 4.82 -13.17 -13.08
CA LYS A 117 6.23 -12.78 -13.05
C LYS A 117 6.40 -11.26 -12.99
N ILE A 118 5.63 -10.52 -13.79
CA ILE A 118 5.66 -9.04 -13.79
C ILE A 118 5.20 -8.53 -12.43
N ASN A 119 4.07 -9.03 -11.92
CA ASN A 119 3.56 -8.63 -10.61
C ASN A 119 4.56 -8.92 -9.47
N SER A 120 5.22 -10.07 -9.49
CA SER A 120 6.24 -10.42 -8.49
C SER A 120 7.43 -9.46 -8.57
N TYR A 121 7.89 -9.13 -9.76
CA TYR A 121 8.98 -8.19 -9.95
C TYR A 121 8.64 -6.78 -9.45
N LEU A 122 7.46 -6.25 -9.83
CA LEU A 122 7.03 -4.92 -9.37
C LEU A 122 6.91 -4.87 -7.84
N LYS A 123 6.37 -5.93 -7.23
CA LYS A 123 6.32 -6.07 -5.77
C LYS A 123 7.71 -6.06 -5.13
N GLU A 124 8.67 -6.75 -5.74
CA GLU A 124 10.06 -6.76 -5.29
C GLU A 124 10.68 -5.37 -5.35
N VAL A 125 10.47 -4.63 -6.45
CA VAL A 125 10.95 -3.25 -6.59
C VAL A 125 10.32 -2.33 -5.54
N ILE A 126 9.01 -2.44 -5.27
CA ILE A 126 8.34 -1.67 -4.22
C ILE A 126 8.94 -2.00 -2.84
N THR A 127 9.21 -3.28 -2.57
CA THR A 127 9.85 -3.71 -1.33
C THR A 127 11.24 -3.08 -1.19
N MET A 128 12.07 -3.17 -2.23
CA MET A 128 13.41 -2.56 -2.25
C MET A 128 13.36 -1.03 -2.09
N LEU A 129 12.38 -0.36 -2.68
CA LEU A 129 12.15 1.07 -2.48
C LEU A 129 11.80 1.35 -1.03
N SER A 130 10.87 0.59 -0.46
CA SER A 130 10.41 0.73 0.92
C SER A 130 11.54 0.59 1.95
N ASP A 131 12.53 -0.26 1.70
CA ASP A 131 13.70 -0.46 2.57
C ASP A 131 14.59 0.79 2.70
N LYS A 132 14.43 1.78 1.82
CA LYS A 132 15.15 3.07 1.89
C LYS A 132 14.50 4.08 2.83
N PHE A 133 13.35 3.76 3.40
CA PHE A 133 12.57 4.60 4.30
C PHE A 133 12.60 4.06 5.73
N ASP A 134 12.42 4.94 6.70
CA ASP A 134 12.30 4.58 8.12
C ASP A 134 10.89 4.09 8.45
N TYR A 135 9.89 4.73 7.83
CA TYR A 135 8.47 4.40 7.97
C TYR A 135 7.81 4.28 6.61
N VAL A 136 6.94 3.29 6.48
CA VAL A 136 6.07 3.10 5.30
C VAL A 136 4.63 2.98 5.80
N VAL A 137 3.72 3.77 5.24
CA VAL A 137 2.28 3.70 5.54
C VAL A 137 1.57 3.24 4.29
N ILE A 138 0.81 2.15 4.39
CA ILE A 138 0.07 1.56 3.27
C ILE A 138 -1.41 1.72 3.53
N ASP A 139 -2.11 2.48 2.67
CA ASP A 139 -3.58 2.50 2.64
C ASP A 139 -4.08 1.33 1.81
N GLY A 140 -4.70 0.35 2.46
CA GLY A 140 -5.22 -0.85 1.81
C GLY A 140 -6.69 -0.75 1.49
N GLU A 141 -7.11 -1.47 0.45
CA GLU A 141 -8.51 -1.75 0.15
C GLU A 141 -9.18 -2.55 1.30
N ALA A 142 -10.44 -2.95 1.12
CA ALA A 142 -11.22 -3.68 2.12
C ALA A 142 -10.64 -5.04 2.56
N GLY A 143 -9.58 -5.55 1.92
CA GLY A 143 -8.92 -6.81 2.25
C GLY A 143 -7.40 -6.72 2.28
N ILE A 144 -6.76 -7.59 3.07
CA ILE A 144 -5.30 -7.65 3.20
C ILE A 144 -4.64 -8.34 1.99
N GLU A 145 -5.38 -9.14 1.25
CA GLU A 145 -4.87 -9.94 0.12
C GLU A 145 -4.29 -9.05 -0.99
N GLN A 146 -4.87 -7.87 -1.21
CA GLN A 146 -4.36 -6.94 -2.23
C GLN A 146 -2.99 -6.37 -1.83
N ILE A 147 -2.79 -6.07 -0.56
CA ILE A 147 -1.48 -5.63 -0.06
C ILE A 147 -0.46 -6.73 -0.27
N ASN A 148 -0.78 -7.97 0.11
CA ASN A 148 0.11 -9.12 -0.06
C ASN A 148 0.44 -9.40 -1.53
N ARG A 149 -0.54 -9.33 -2.40
CA ARG A 149 -0.37 -9.66 -3.83
C ARG A 149 0.40 -8.60 -4.61
N ARG A 150 0.33 -7.31 -4.21
CA ARG A 150 0.75 -6.18 -5.04
C ARG A 150 1.80 -5.29 -4.43
N VAL A 151 1.85 -5.22 -3.10
CA VAL A 151 2.72 -4.27 -2.41
C VAL A 151 3.87 -4.99 -1.74
N MET A 152 3.59 -5.83 -0.75
CA MET A 152 4.61 -6.59 -0.04
C MET A 152 4.05 -7.78 0.71
N GLU A 153 4.92 -8.76 1.02
CA GLU A 153 4.51 -10.01 1.65
C GLU A 153 4.28 -9.87 3.15
N LYS A 154 5.03 -8.98 3.79
CA LYS A 154 4.98 -8.82 5.24
C LYS A 154 5.07 -7.36 5.64
N VAL A 155 4.30 -7.00 6.66
CA VAL A 155 4.32 -5.68 7.30
C VAL A 155 4.74 -5.80 8.76
N THR A 156 5.23 -4.72 9.38
CA THR A 156 5.57 -4.75 10.82
C THR A 156 4.33 -4.53 11.67
N HIS A 157 3.42 -3.69 11.21
CA HIS A 157 2.18 -3.36 11.92
C HIS A 157 0.99 -3.47 10.98
N LEU A 158 -0.01 -4.26 11.38
CA LEU A 158 -1.31 -4.33 10.70
C LEU A 158 -2.34 -3.62 11.57
N LEU A 159 -2.92 -2.52 11.07
CA LEU A 159 -3.99 -1.78 11.71
C LEU A 159 -5.32 -2.11 11.02
N LEU A 160 -6.20 -2.79 11.75
CA LEU A 160 -7.54 -3.16 11.29
C LEU A 160 -8.56 -2.12 11.75
N VAL A 161 -9.23 -1.48 10.79
CA VAL A 161 -10.21 -0.42 11.07
C VAL A 161 -11.62 -0.96 10.94
N THR A 162 -12.44 -0.72 11.95
CA THR A 162 -13.85 -1.11 12.02
C THR A 162 -14.74 0.04 12.49
N ASP A 163 -16.03 -0.15 12.43
CA ASP A 163 -17.06 0.64 13.11
C ASP A 163 -17.72 -0.21 14.22
N ALA A 164 -18.66 0.34 14.97
CA ALA A 164 -19.40 -0.36 16.04
C ALA A 164 -20.37 -1.43 15.51
N SER A 165 -20.49 -1.62 14.19
CA SER A 165 -21.43 -2.58 13.63
C SER A 165 -20.95 -4.03 13.80
N LYS A 166 -21.88 -4.96 14.04
CA LYS A 166 -21.61 -6.40 14.03
C LYS A 166 -20.91 -6.85 12.75
N LYS A 167 -21.31 -6.28 11.60
CA LYS A 167 -20.67 -6.56 10.30
C LYS A 167 -19.22 -6.08 10.26
N GLY A 168 -18.92 -4.90 10.83
CA GLY A 168 -17.56 -4.38 10.94
C GLY A 168 -16.66 -5.32 11.74
N CYS A 169 -17.09 -5.78 12.89
CA CYS A 169 -16.37 -6.72 13.74
C CYS A 169 -16.12 -8.07 13.01
N GLN A 170 -17.12 -8.60 12.28
CA GLN A 170 -16.97 -9.82 11.50
C GLN A 170 -15.94 -9.67 10.37
N VAL A 171 -15.93 -8.53 9.67
CA VAL A 171 -14.94 -8.26 8.61
C VAL A 171 -13.53 -8.23 9.18
N VAL A 172 -13.32 -7.54 10.30
CA VAL A 172 -12.00 -7.49 10.98
C VAL A 172 -11.53 -8.88 11.40
N GLN A 173 -12.42 -9.71 11.97
CA GLN A 173 -12.09 -11.09 12.32
C GLN A 173 -11.69 -11.93 11.09
N THR A 174 -12.40 -11.76 9.96
CA THR A 174 -12.06 -12.45 8.71
C THR A 174 -10.70 -12.01 8.18
N ILE A 175 -10.44 -10.69 8.14
CA ILE A 175 -9.15 -10.16 7.68
C ILE A 175 -8.02 -10.67 8.58
N LYS A 176 -8.22 -10.65 9.90
CA LYS A 176 -7.23 -11.17 10.85
C LYS A 176 -6.90 -12.64 10.56
N LYS A 177 -7.91 -13.49 10.37
CA LYS A 177 -7.72 -14.91 10.07
C LYS A 177 -6.86 -15.12 8.82
N VAL A 178 -7.16 -14.41 7.73
CA VAL A 178 -6.38 -14.46 6.49
C VAL A 178 -4.95 -13.96 6.71
N ALA A 179 -4.77 -12.88 7.45
CA ALA A 179 -3.45 -12.33 7.76
C ALA A 179 -2.61 -13.29 8.62
N ASP A 180 -3.25 -14.01 9.57
CA ASP A 180 -2.59 -15.05 10.38
C ASP A 180 -2.13 -16.22 9.51
N GLU A 181 -2.98 -16.70 8.59
CA GLU A 181 -2.66 -17.79 7.67
C GLU A 181 -1.49 -17.45 6.74
N LEU A 182 -1.37 -16.18 6.33
CA LEU A 182 -0.30 -15.70 5.45
C LEU A 182 0.96 -15.23 6.23
N VAL A 183 0.92 -15.20 7.56
CA VAL A 183 2.02 -14.70 8.43
C VAL A 183 2.49 -13.30 8.02
N MET A 184 1.54 -12.41 7.76
CA MET A 184 1.78 -11.12 7.11
C MET A 184 2.25 -10.00 8.03
N TYR A 185 2.27 -10.16 9.34
CA TYR A 185 2.55 -9.06 10.27
C TYR A 185 3.35 -9.51 11.49
N ASP A 186 4.06 -8.57 12.11
CA ASP A 186 4.73 -8.76 13.40
C ASP A 186 3.81 -8.34 14.57
N ARG A 187 3.01 -7.27 14.37
CA ARG A 187 2.07 -6.72 15.37
C ARG A 187 0.75 -6.39 14.71
N ILE A 188 -0.34 -6.53 15.45
CA ILE A 188 -1.68 -6.18 15.01
C ILE A 188 -2.37 -5.26 16.02
N GLY A 189 -3.12 -4.28 15.50
CA GLY A 189 -3.99 -3.41 16.29
C GLY A 189 -5.36 -3.26 15.64
N VAL A 190 -6.37 -2.94 16.46
CA VAL A 190 -7.72 -2.64 15.97
C VAL A 190 -8.07 -1.21 16.34
N ILE A 191 -8.58 -0.46 15.36
CA ILE A 191 -9.10 0.90 15.56
C ILE A 191 -10.61 0.87 15.32
N ALA A 192 -11.38 1.13 16.36
CA ALA A 192 -12.82 1.37 16.24
C ALA A 192 -13.04 2.84 15.90
N ASN A 193 -13.58 3.10 14.70
CA ASN A 193 -13.84 4.44 14.20
C ASN A 193 -15.35 4.68 14.04
N ARG A 194 -15.77 5.94 13.97
CA ARG A 194 -17.20 6.33 13.87
C ARG A 194 -18.06 5.77 14.99
N ILE A 195 -17.52 5.71 16.19
CA ILE A 195 -18.27 5.32 17.38
C ILE A 195 -19.14 6.49 17.84
N PRO A 196 -20.47 6.36 17.81
CA PRO A 196 -21.36 7.47 18.16
C PRO A 196 -21.39 7.76 19.65
N ASP A 197 -21.11 6.76 20.47
CA ASP A 197 -21.09 6.86 21.94
C ASP A 197 -20.01 5.91 22.48
N MET A 198 -19.26 6.37 23.48
CA MET A 198 -18.24 5.55 24.15
C MET A 198 -18.82 4.37 24.94
N GLU A 199 -20.10 4.41 25.29
CA GLU A 199 -20.78 3.28 25.93
C GLU A 199 -21.06 2.11 24.97
N VAL A 200 -20.94 2.35 23.65
CA VAL A 200 -21.18 1.34 22.58
C VAL A 200 -19.87 0.68 22.13
N ALA A 201 -18.72 1.20 22.52
CA ALA A 201 -17.41 0.68 22.18
C ALA A 201 -16.99 -0.45 23.11
#